data_f16db2984ab458b6128b6bcc41f053c5
#
_entry.id   f16db2984ab458b6128b6bcc41f053c5
#
_cell.length_a   1.000
_cell.length_b   1.000
_cell.length_c   1.000
_cell.angle_alpha   90.00
_cell.angle_beta   90.00
_cell.angle_gamma   90.00
#
_symmetry.space_group_name_H-M   'P 1'
#
loop_
_entity.id
_entity.type
_entity.pdbx_description
1 polymer ?
#
loop_
_entity_poly.entity_id
_entity_poly.type
_entity_poly.pdbx_seq_one_letter_code
_entity_poly.pdbx_strand_id
1 'polypeptide(L)'
;MLTFQQIILKLQQYWDQQGCALLQPYDMEVGAGTSHTATFLRSIGPEPWRAAYVQPSRRPKDGRYGENPNRLQHYYQYQVVLKPAPPEILDLYIDSLRALGIDPAQHDIRFVEDDWENPTLGAWGLGWEVWLNGMEVTQFTYFQQVGGLDCTPATGEITYGLERLAMYLQGVESVYDLVWTTGKDGRSVLYRDVFHQNEVEQSTYNFEYASTTMLFAHFNDYEAEAARLIEVPLALPAYEATLKAAHTFNMLDARGAISVTERAAYIGRIRNLSRSVAQAYYDSREKLGFPMLASQTEAAR
;
A
#
# COMPACT_ATOMS: atom_id res chain seq x y z
N MET A 1 -5.01 -5.08 -26.44
CA MET A 1 -4.05 -4.67 -25.38
C MET A 1 -4.78 -3.78 -24.38
N LEU A 2 -4.71 -4.07 -23.08
CA LEU A 2 -5.34 -3.27 -22.05
C LEU A 2 -4.51 -2.00 -21.77
N THR A 3 -5.16 -0.85 -21.66
CA THR A 3 -4.53 0.38 -21.18
C THR A 3 -4.35 0.33 -19.65
N PHE A 4 -3.49 1.20 -19.09
CA PHE A 4 -3.23 1.24 -17.65
C PHE A 4 -4.54 1.39 -16.83
N GLN A 5 -5.40 2.32 -17.22
CA GLN A 5 -6.69 2.50 -16.54
C GLN A 5 -7.64 1.31 -16.74
N GLN A 6 -7.61 0.61 -17.88
CA GLN A 6 -8.43 -0.59 -18.10
C GLN A 6 -7.99 -1.76 -17.21
N ILE A 7 -6.70 -1.88 -16.91
CA ILE A 7 -6.19 -2.86 -15.95
C ILE A 7 -6.80 -2.61 -14.57
N ILE A 8 -6.79 -1.35 -14.11
CA ILE A 8 -7.40 -0.95 -12.84
C ILE A 8 -8.90 -1.28 -12.84
N LEU A 9 -9.64 -0.87 -13.87
CA LEU A 9 -11.08 -1.13 -13.97
C LEU A 9 -11.42 -2.62 -13.94
N LYS A 10 -10.62 -3.46 -14.61
CA LYS A 10 -10.82 -4.91 -14.59
C LYS A 10 -10.52 -5.53 -13.23
N LEU A 11 -9.48 -5.10 -12.54
CA LEU A 11 -9.21 -5.56 -11.18
C LEU A 11 -10.32 -5.12 -10.22
N GLN A 12 -10.81 -3.89 -10.34
CA GLN A 12 -11.95 -3.41 -9.55
C GLN A 12 -13.19 -4.27 -9.81
N GLN A 13 -13.54 -4.52 -11.06
CA GLN A 13 -14.68 -5.36 -11.41
C GLN A 13 -14.53 -6.79 -10.88
N TYR A 14 -13.34 -7.38 -10.99
CA TYR A 14 -13.09 -8.74 -10.49
C TYR A 14 -13.26 -8.80 -8.97
N TRP A 15 -12.61 -7.90 -8.22
CA TRP A 15 -12.66 -7.94 -6.75
C TRP A 15 -14.01 -7.49 -6.17
N ASP A 16 -14.76 -6.64 -6.88
CA ASP A 16 -16.18 -6.38 -6.57
C ASP A 16 -16.99 -7.68 -6.60
N GLN A 17 -16.83 -8.49 -7.65
CA GLN A 17 -17.49 -9.79 -7.79
C GLN A 17 -17.07 -10.80 -6.71
N GLN A 18 -15.88 -10.63 -6.11
CA GLN A 18 -15.44 -11.41 -4.95
C GLN A 18 -15.93 -10.85 -3.61
N GLY A 19 -16.81 -9.86 -3.62
CA GLY A 19 -17.41 -9.28 -2.42
C GLY A 19 -16.50 -8.31 -1.67
N CYS A 20 -15.50 -7.74 -2.32
CA CYS A 20 -14.67 -6.69 -1.75
C CYS A 20 -15.38 -5.33 -1.81
N ALA A 21 -15.35 -4.56 -0.72
CA ALA A 21 -15.67 -3.16 -0.74
C ALA A 21 -14.61 -2.41 -1.56
N LEU A 22 -15.03 -1.78 -2.67
CA LEU A 22 -14.13 -0.96 -3.47
C LEU A 22 -14.00 0.42 -2.80
N LEU A 23 -12.81 0.71 -2.31
CA LEU A 23 -12.52 1.98 -1.65
C LEU A 23 -11.75 2.92 -2.57
N GLN A 24 -11.79 4.21 -2.23
CA GLN A 24 -10.95 5.21 -2.86
C GLN A 24 -9.54 5.18 -2.25
N PRO A 25 -8.52 5.70 -2.95
CA PRO A 25 -7.19 5.85 -2.37
C PRO A 25 -7.24 6.60 -1.04
N TYR A 26 -6.33 6.26 -0.13
CA TYR A 26 -6.14 7.07 1.06
C TYR A 26 -5.58 8.44 0.66
N ASP A 27 -6.20 9.51 1.15
CA ASP A 27 -5.93 10.89 0.74
C ASP A 27 -4.72 11.51 1.46
N MET A 28 -3.71 10.70 1.72
CA MET A 28 -2.47 11.10 2.38
C MET A 28 -1.27 10.44 1.69
N GLU A 29 -0.08 11.03 1.90
CA GLU A 29 1.17 10.42 1.45
C GLU A 29 1.49 9.18 2.28
N VAL A 30 1.47 8.04 1.64
CA VAL A 30 1.81 6.73 2.24
C VAL A 30 2.83 6.00 1.37
N GLY A 31 3.66 5.18 1.99
CA GLY A 31 4.71 4.43 1.30
C GLY A 31 4.23 3.13 0.65
N ALA A 32 3.03 2.66 1.01
CA ALA A 32 2.42 1.44 0.48
C ALA A 32 0.92 1.41 0.75
N GLY A 33 0.20 0.56 0.01
CA GLY A 33 -1.22 0.28 0.23
C GLY A 33 -1.53 -0.24 1.62
N THR A 34 -0.60 -0.97 2.25
CA THR A 34 -0.71 -1.44 3.64
C THR A 34 -0.96 -0.32 4.65
N SER A 35 -0.50 0.89 4.37
CA SER A 35 -0.69 2.04 5.26
C SER A 35 -2.09 2.65 5.21
N HIS A 36 -2.92 2.27 4.24
CA HIS A 36 -4.33 2.66 4.25
C HIS A 36 -5.04 2.09 5.48
N THR A 37 -5.95 2.85 6.09
CA THR A 37 -6.74 2.39 7.26
C THR A 37 -7.49 1.09 6.99
N ALA A 38 -7.92 0.87 5.73
CA ALA A 38 -8.60 -0.35 5.30
C ALA A 38 -7.73 -1.61 5.40
N THR A 39 -6.41 -1.49 5.35
CA THR A 39 -5.48 -2.60 5.56
C THR A 39 -4.93 -2.57 6.98
N PHE A 40 -4.19 -1.52 7.36
CA PHE A 40 -3.51 -1.46 8.65
C PHE A 40 -4.47 -1.64 9.83
N LEU A 41 -5.47 -0.77 9.97
CA LEU A 41 -6.37 -0.81 11.11
C LEU A 41 -7.36 -1.97 11.03
N ARG A 42 -7.88 -2.26 9.85
CA ARG A 42 -8.87 -3.34 9.68
C ARG A 42 -8.29 -4.75 9.82
N SER A 43 -6.97 -4.90 9.75
CA SER A 43 -6.30 -6.17 10.09
C SER A 43 -6.31 -6.46 11.58
N ILE A 44 -6.56 -5.44 12.42
CA ILE A 44 -6.60 -5.55 13.87
C ILE A 44 -7.98 -6.01 14.35
N GLY A 45 -8.00 -6.87 15.37
CA GLY A 45 -9.22 -7.36 16.01
C GLY A 45 -9.93 -8.47 15.20
N PRO A 46 -11.08 -8.95 15.69
CA PRO A 46 -11.74 -10.14 15.19
C PRO A 46 -12.70 -9.89 14.02
N GLU A 47 -12.98 -8.63 13.67
CA GLU A 47 -14.01 -8.30 12.69
C GLU A 47 -13.63 -8.75 11.28
N PRO A 48 -14.54 -9.41 10.52
CA PRO A 48 -14.30 -9.77 9.14
C PRO A 48 -14.23 -8.52 8.25
N TRP A 49 -13.41 -8.58 7.20
CA TRP A 49 -13.25 -7.47 6.28
C TRP A 49 -12.79 -7.92 4.90
N ARG A 50 -13.34 -7.33 3.86
CA ARG A 50 -12.89 -7.50 2.48
C ARG A 50 -12.89 -6.16 1.79
N ALA A 51 -11.76 -5.74 1.25
CA ALA A 51 -11.64 -4.47 0.52
C ALA A 51 -10.62 -4.57 -0.61
N ALA A 52 -10.82 -3.73 -1.61
CA ALA A 52 -9.85 -3.54 -2.69
C ALA A 52 -9.82 -2.07 -3.10
N TYR A 53 -8.63 -1.57 -3.44
CA TYR A 53 -8.44 -0.16 -3.82
C TYR A 53 -7.11 0.05 -4.54
N VAL A 54 -7.03 1.11 -5.34
CA VAL A 54 -5.77 1.64 -5.86
C VAL A 54 -5.16 2.54 -4.78
N GLN A 55 -3.86 2.40 -4.54
CA GLN A 55 -3.14 3.30 -3.64
C GLN A 55 -1.91 3.89 -4.32
N PRO A 56 -1.93 5.19 -4.62
CA PRO A 56 -0.72 5.92 -4.95
C PRO A 56 0.26 5.84 -3.79
N SER A 57 1.48 5.38 -4.06
CA SER A 57 2.50 5.16 -3.04
C SER A 57 3.69 6.08 -3.28
N ARG A 58 4.21 6.67 -2.20
CA ARG A 58 5.31 7.63 -2.22
C ARG A 58 6.53 7.04 -1.52
N ARG A 59 7.63 6.91 -2.28
CA ARG A 59 8.94 6.45 -1.79
C ARG A 59 10.02 7.44 -2.18
N PRO A 60 10.22 8.52 -1.40
CA PRO A 60 11.11 9.62 -1.77
C PRO A 60 12.52 9.19 -2.17
N LYS A 61 13.06 8.15 -1.52
CA LYS A 61 14.40 7.59 -1.80
C LYS A 61 14.52 6.88 -3.15
N ASP A 62 13.39 6.47 -3.74
CA ASP A 62 13.36 5.76 -5.02
C ASP A 62 13.32 6.69 -6.23
N GLY A 63 13.33 8.00 -6.02
CA GLY A 63 13.43 9.01 -7.08
C GLY A 63 14.66 8.79 -7.96
N ARG A 64 14.48 8.98 -9.26
CA ARG A 64 15.54 8.85 -10.28
C ARG A 64 15.40 9.91 -11.37
N TYR A 65 14.79 11.06 -11.07
CA TYR A 65 14.63 12.20 -11.96
C TYR A 65 13.92 11.86 -13.31
N GLY A 66 13.12 10.80 -13.32
CA GLY A 66 12.51 10.32 -14.56
C GLY A 66 13.45 9.59 -15.52
N GLU A 67 14.68 9.31 -15.11
CA GLU A 67 15.72 8.70 -15.97
C GLU A 67 15.71 7.16 -15.92
N ASN A 68 15.14 6.56 -14.86
CA ASN A 68 15.07 5.11 -14.72
C ASN A 68 13.74 4.57 -15.24
N PRO A 69 13.73 3.54 -16.12
CA PRO A 69 12.51 3.01 -16.71
C PRO A 69 11.62 2.22 -15.74
N ASN A 70 12.15 1.79 -14.58
CA ASN A 70 11.49 0.84 -13.69
C ASN A 70 11.37 1.31 -12.23
N ARG A 71 12.07 2.41 -11.86
CA ARG A 71 12.09 2.90 -10.49
C ARG A 71 11.57 4.33 -10.41
N LEU A 72 10.53 4.51 -9.58
CA LEU A 72 9.78 5.74 -9.42
C LEU A 72 9.67 6.07 -7.94
N GLN A 73 9.63 7.38 -7.59
CA GLN A 73 9.31 7.82 -6.24
C GLN A 73 7.79 7.85 -5.99
N HIS A 74 6.97 7.82 -7.05
CA HIS A 74 5.52 7.74 -7.03
C HIS A 74 5.05 6.67 -7.99
N TYR A 75 4.27 5.69 -7.51
CA TYR A 75 3.75 4.59 -8.30
C TYR A 75 2.45 4.08 -7.69
N TYR A 76 1.73 3.22 -8.40
CA TYR A 76 0.44 2.71 -8.00
C TYR A 76 0.52 1.25 -7.55
N GLN A 77 -0.07 0.98 -6.43
CA GLN A 77 -0.39 -0.39 -6.00
C GLN A 77 -1.89 -0.61 -6.12
N TYR A 78 -2.29 -1.79 -6.57
CA TYR A 78 -3.65 -2.27 -6.38
C TYR A 78 -3.63 -3.20 -5.18
N GLN A 79 -4.36 -2.81 -4.13
CA GLN A 79 -4.35 -3.45 -2.83
C GLN A 79 -5.61 -4.24 -2.62
N VAL A 80 -5.49 -5.49 -2.14
CA VAL A 80 -6.62 -6.33 -1.73
C VAL A 80 -6.38 -6.83 -0.32
N VAL A 81 -7.41 -6.79 0.49
CA VAL A 81 -7.41 -7.26 1.88
C VAL A 81 -8.57 -8.22 2.10
N LEU A 82 -8.28 -9.42 2.59
CA LEU A 82 -9.26 -10.46 2.88
C LEU A 82 -9.06 -10.97 4.30
N LYS A 83 -10.06 -10.75 5.16
CA LYS A 83 -10.04 -11.15 6.57
C LYS A 83 -11.36 -11.79 6.97
N PRO A 84 -11.37 -13.05 7.43
CA PRO A 84 -10.21 -13.94 7.44
C PRO A 84 -9.70 -14.22 6.04
N ALA A 85 -8.41 -14.57 5.94
CA ALA A 85 -7.83 -15.01 4.67
C ALA A 85 -8.53 -16.30 4.23
N PRO A 86 -9.19 -16.33 3.05
CA PRO A 86 -9.86 -17.55 2.59
C PRO A 86 -8.83 -18.60 2.18
N PRO A 87 -9.11 -19.91 2.34
CA PRO A 87 -8.20 -20.98 1.94
C PRO A 87 -7.83 -20.92 0.44
N GLU A 88 -8.77 -20.47 -0.40
CA GLU A 88 -8.63 -20.35 -1.86
C GLU A 88 -8.02 -19.04 -2.35
N ILE A 89 -7.38 -18.26 -1.47
CA ILE A 89 -6.89 -16.92 -1.82
C ILE A 89 -5.89 -16.91 -2.99
N LEU A 90 -5.07 -17.97 -3.13
CA LEU A 90 -4.15 -18.12 -4.26
C LEU A 90 -4.91 -18.36 -5.58
N ASP A 91 -5.97 -19.14 -5.56
CA ASP A 91 -6.81 -19.39 -6.73
C ASP A 91 -7.52 -18.08 -7.14
N LEU A 92 -8.05 -17.33 -6.17
CA LEU A 92 -8.63 -16.01 -6.42
C LEU A 92 -7.63 -15.05 -7.09
N TYR A 93 -6.39 -15.06 -6.64
CA TYR A 93 -5.33 -14.26 -7.26
C TYR A 93 -5.08 -14.69 -8.72
N ILE A 94 -4.90 -15.98 -8.95
CA ILE A 94 -4.67 -16.53 -10.31
C ILE A 94 -5.86 -16.22 -11.23
N ASP A 95 -7.09 -16.30 -10.74
CA ASP A 95 -8.29 -15.94 -11.49
C ASP A 95 -8.33 -14.44 -11.82
N SER A 96 -7.80 -13.60 -10.93
CA SER A 96 -7.66 -12.17 -11.23
C SER A 96 -6.70 -11.90 -12.40
N LEU A 97 -5.61 -12.69 -12.52
CA LEU A 97 -4.72 -12.62 -13.68
C LEU A 97 -5.42 -13.08 -14.97
N ARG A 98 -6.23 -14.14 -14.90
CA ARG A 98 -7.07 -14.57 -16.03
C ARG A 98 -8.05 -13.48 -16.47
N ALA A 99 -8.65 -12.76 -15.53
CA ALA A 99 -9.53 -11.63 -15.82
C ALA A 99 -8.81 -10.49 -16.58
N LEU A 100 -7.50 -10.36 -16.39
CA LEU A 100 -6.66 -9.44 -17.15
C LEU A 100 -6.23 -9.99 -18.52
N GLY A 101 -6.55 -11.25 -18.83
CA GLY A 101 -6.18 -11.92 -20.08
C GLY A 101 -4.84 -12.65 -20.00
N ILE A 102 -4.28 -12.88 -18.82
CA ILE A 102 -3.08 -13.69 -18.61
C ILE A 102 -3.52 -15.14 -18.41
N ASP A 103 -3.19 -16.02 -19.34
CA ASP A 103 -3.41 -17.46 -19.21
C ASP A 103 -2.25 -18.10 -18.42
N PRO A 104 -2.47 -18.57 -17.19
CA PRO A 104 -1.41 -19.16 -16.38
C PRO A 104 -0.72 -20.37 -17.02
N ALA A 105 -1.40 -21.05 -17.96
CA ALA A 105 -0.82 -22.20 -18.65
C ALA A 105 0.25 -21.80 -19.70
N GLN A 106 0.27 -20.53 -20.11
CA GLN A 106 1.18 -20.00 -21.13
C GLN A 106 2.32 -19.16 -20.52
N HIS A 107 2.35 -19.00 -19.21
CA HIS A 107 3.29 -18.12 -18.51
C HIS A 107 3.98 -18.84 -17.35
N ASP A 108 5.26 -18.52 -17.13
CA ASP A 108 5.98 -18.95 -15.93
C ASP A 108 5.57 -18.07 -14.75
N ILE A 109 4.73 -18.62 -13.88
CA ILE A 109 4.29 -17.96 -12.65
C ILE A 109 4.92 -18.68 -11.47
N ARG A 110 5.75 -17.95 -10.70
CA ARG A 110 6.44 -18.47 -9.53
C ARG A 110 6.04 -17.73 -8.28
N PHE A 111 5.81 -18.49 -7.23
CA PHE A 111 5.64 -17.99 -5.86
C PHE A 111 6.96 -18.21 -5.14
N VAL A 112 7.67 -17.13 -4.86
CA VAL A 112 8.97 -17.14 -4.19
C VAL A 112 8.76 -16.68 -2.76
N GLU A 113 9.14 -17.50 -1.79
CA GLU A 113 9.00 -17.19 -0.37
C GLU A 113 9.73 -15.89 -0.03
N ASP A 114 9.02 -14.96 0.56
CA ASP A 114 9.52 -13.66 1.02
C ASP A 114 8.71 -13.19 2.23
N ASP A 115 9.30 -13.30 3.41
CA ASP A 115 8.69 -12.82 4.63
C ASP A 115 8.72 -11.30 4.64
N TRP A 116 7.54 -10.72 4.63
CA TRP A 116 7.35 -9.27 4.56
C TRP A 116 7.35 -8.62 5.94
N GLU A 117 8.01 -7.46 6.04
CA GLU A 117 7.95 -6.64 7.23
C GLU A 117 7.88 -5.14 6.90
N ASN A 118 7.23 -4.39 7.78
CA ASN A 118 7.26 -2.93 7.81
C ASN A 118 7.60 -2.46 9.23
N PRO A 119 8.87 -2.11 9.48
CA PRO A 119 9.32 -1.76 10.82
C PRO A 119 8.65 -0.53 11.43
N THR A 120 8.24 0.45 10.63
CA THR A 120 7.57 1.67 11.11
C THR A 120 6.14 1.41 11.53
N LEU A 121 5.46 0.48 10.87
CA LEU A 121 4.10 0.05 11.24
C LEU A 121 4.08 -1.03 12.32
N GLY A 122 5.25 -1.60 12.68
CA GLY A 122 5.31 -2.76 13.56
C GLY A 122 4.51 -3.93 13.01
N ALA A 123 4.57 -4.11 11.68
CA ALA A 123 3.84 -5.13 10.96
C ALA A 123 4.80 -6.13 10.30
N TRP A 124 4.42 -7.40 10.31
CA TRP A 124 5.12 -8.45 9.59
C TRP A 124 4.17 -9.62 9.26
N GLY A 125 4.55 -10.41 8.27
CA GLY A 125 3.78 -11.57 7.87
C GLY A 125 4.57 -12.53 7.01
N LEU A 126 4.07 -13.76 6.93
CA LEU A 126 4.55 -14.77 6.00
C LEU A 126 4.09 -14.39 4.59
N GLY A 127 4.96 -14.51 3.60
CA GLY A 127 4.61 -14.03 2.28
C GLY A 127 5.35 -14.66 1.12
N TRP A 128 4.96 -14.22 -0.05
CA TRP A 128 5.54 -14.63 -1.33
C TRP A 128 5.56 -13.45 -2.29
N GLU A 129 6.66 -13.28 -2.99
CA GLU A 129 6.68 -12.54 -4.24
C GLU A 129 6.11 -13.41 -5.35
N VAL A 130 5.25 -12.82 -6.18
CA VAL A 130 4.77 -13.48 -7.40
C VAL A 130 5.51 -12.94 -8.60
N TRP A 131 6.26 -13.84 -9.24
CA TRP A 131 7.06 -13.54 -10.42
C TRP A 131 6.34 -14.06 -11.68
N LEU A 132 6.15 -13.20 -12.65
CA LEU A 132 5.54 -13.48 -13.94
C LEU A 132 6.62 -13.36 -15.03
N ASN A 133 7.02 -14.49 -15.63
CA ASN A 133 8.08 -14.57 -16.62
C ASN A 133 9.37 -13.81 -16.23
N GLY A 134 9.77 -13.94 -14.95
CA GLY A 134 10.99 -13.32 -14.44
C GLY A 134 10.85 -11.88 -13.93
N MET A 135 9.65 -11.33 -13.91
CA MET A 135 9.35 -10.01 -13.32
C MET A 135 8.45 -10.18 -12.09
N GLU A 136 8.86 -9.66 -10.94
CA GLU A 136 8.02 -9.56 -9.75
C GLU A 136 6.88 -8.57 -10.02
N VAL A 137 5.63 -9.06 -9.95
CA VAL A 137 4.43 -8.26 -10.23
C VAL A 137 3.51 -8.08 -9.03
N THR A 138 3.65 -8.92 -8.00
CA THR A 138 2.74 -8.93 -6.86
C THR A 138 3.48 -9.40 -5.61
N GLN A 139 3.18 -8.77 -4.48
CA GLN A 139 3.52 -9.24 -3.14
C GLN A 139 2.28 -9.80 -2.46
N PHE A 140 2.43 -10.96 -1.86
CA PHE A 140 1.39 -11.67 -1.13
C PHE A 140 1.79 -11.81 0.33
N THR A 141 0.91 -11.47 1.27
CA THR A 141 1.26 -11.49 2.70
C THR A 141 0.10 -12.01 3.54
N TYR A 142 0.41 -12.94 4.45
CA TYR A 142 -0.47 -13.28 5.57
C TYR A 142 0.04 -12.56 6.81
N PHE A 143 -0.64 -11.53 7.26
CA PHE A 143 -0.25 -10.77 8.44
C PHE A 143 -0.28 -11.65 9.70
N GLN A 144 0.85 -11.64 10.39
CA GLN A 144 1.00 -12.23 11.72
C GLN A 144 0.82 -11.17 12.81
N GLN A 145 1.41 -10.00 12.60
CA GLN A 145 1.25 -8.84 13.49
C GLN A 145 1.09 -7.55 12.70
N VAL A 146 0.30 -6.63 13.26
CA VAL A 146 0.10 -5.27 12.76
C VAL A 146 0.03 -4.33 13.96
N GLY A 147 0.86 -3.29 13.98
CA GLY A 147 1.00 -2.40 15.14
C GLY A 147 1.45 -3.14 16.39
N GLY A 148 2.19 -4.24 16.25
CA GLY A 148 2.61 -5.10 17.35
C GLY A 148 1.49 -5.92 18.00
N LEU A 149 0.28 -5.96 17.39
CA LEU A 149 -0.85 -6.79 17.82
C LEU A 149 -0.99 -7.98 16.87
N ASP A 150 -1.25 -9.16 17.44
CA ASP A 150 -1.46 -10.38 16.68
C ASP A 150 -2.72 -10.29 15.83
N CYS A 151 -2.64 -10.71 14.57
CA CYS A 151 -3.76 -10.76 13.65
C CYS A 151 -4.53 -12.07 13.80
N THR A 152 -5.66 -12.02 14.51
CA THR A 152 -6.55 -13.16 14.72
C THR A 152 -8.00 -12.75 14.45
N PRO A 153 -8.61 -13.27 13.36
CA PRO A 153 -8.07 -14.21 12.37
C PRO A 153 -7.00 -13.59 11.45
N ALA A 154 -6.19 -14.43 10.81
CA ALA A 154 -5.16 -13.98 9.88
C ALA A 154 -5.78 -13.21 8.71
N THR A 155 -5.12 -12.14 8.32
CA THR A 155 -5.50 -11.29 7.17
C THR A 155 -4.59 -11.61 6.00
N GLY A 156 -5.18 -11.92 4.83
CA GLY A 156 -4.46 -12.02 3.57
C GLY A 156 -4.43 -10.67 2.86
N GLU A 157 -3.24 -10.26 2.43
CA GLU A 157 -3.00 -9.07 1.63
C GLU A 157 -2.46 -9.48 0.27
N ILE A 158 -2.99 -8.88 -0.80
CA ILE A 158 -2.46 -9.01 -2.15
C ILE A 158 -2.14 -7.61 -2.66
N THR A 159 -0.87 -7.35 -2.97
CA THR A 159 -0.40 -6.05 -3.45
C THR A 159 0.14 -6.19 -4.86
N TYR A 160 -0.63 -5.77 -5.86
CA TYR A 160 -0.18 -5.74 -7.25
C TYR A 160 0.65 -4.48 -7.50
N GLY A 161 1.83 -4.62 -8.11
CA GLY A 161 2.58 -3.51 -8.69
C GLY A 161 1.98 -3.16 -10.06
N LEU A 162 1.14 -2.13 -10.12
CA LEU A 162 0.35 -1.84 -11.33
C LEU A 162 1.21 -1.51 -12.54
N GLU A 163 2.29 -0.75 -12.37
CA GLU A 163 3.20 -0.40 -13.45
C GLU A 163 3.89 -1.64 -14.03
N ARG A 164 4.43 -2.51 -13.17
CA ARG A 164 5.09 -3.75 -13.61
C ARG A 164 4.13 -4.68 -14.33
N LEU A 165 2.93 -4.86 -13.77
CA LEU A 165 1.88 -5.66 -14.38
C LEU A 165 1.45 -5.09 -15.75
N ALA A 166 1.30 -3.76 -15.83
CA ALA A 166 0.95 -3.08 -17.07
C ALA A 166 2.08 -3.17 -18.12
N MET A 167 3.33 -2.99 -17.72
CA MET A 167 4.50 -3.15 -18.61
C MET A 167 4.52 -4.55 -19.22
N TYR A 168 4.27 -5.57 -18.41
CA TYR A 168 4.16 -6.93 -18.88
C TYR A 168 3.04 -7.11 -19.90
N LEU A 169 1.81 -6.65 -19.58
CA LEU A 169 0.64 -6.78 -20.45
C LEU A 169 0.73 -5.98 -21.75
N GLN A 170 1.45 -4.86 -21.72
CA GLN A 170 1.62 -4.00 -22.89
C GLN A 170 2.90 -4.31 -23.67
N GLY A 171 3.80 -5.15 -23.13
CA GLY A 171 5.05 -5.53 -23.79
C GLY A 171 6.02 -4.36 -23.94
N VAL A 172 6.10 -3.46 -22.95
CA VAL A 172 7.01 -2.31 -22.95
C VAL A 172 8.07 -2.46 -21.87
N GLU A 173 9.26 -1.90 -22.12
CA GLU A 173 10.42 -1.98 -21.22
C GLU A 173 10.56 -0.78 -20.30
N SER A 174 9.82 0.29 -20.57
CA SER A 174 9.80 1.51 -19.75
C SER A 174 8.40 1.84 -19.29
N VAL A 175 8.25 2.16 -18.01
CA VAL A 175 7.01 2.65 -17.42
C VAL A 175 6.47 3.88 -18.17
N TYR A 176 7.36 4.72 -18.70
CA TYR A 176 7.00 5.94 -19.42
C TYR A 176 6.35 5.68 -20.77
N ASP A 177 6.49 4.47 -21.32
CA ASP A 177 5.89 4.06 -22.59
C ASP A 177 4.52 3.39 -22.42
N LEU A 178 4.09 3.16 -21.17
CA LEU A 178 2.76 2.62 -20.90
C LEU A 178 1.66 3.50 -21.49
N VAL A 179 0.74 2.88 -22.19
CA VAL A 179 -0.50 3.54 -22.63
C VAL A 179 -1.43 3.67 -21.42
N TRP A 180 -1.62 4.90 -20.97
CA TRP A 180 -2.55 5.22 -19.89
C TRP A 180 -3.99 5.07 -20.34
N THR A 181 -4.32 5.69 -21.46
CA THR A 181 -5.63 5.60 -22.14
C THR A 181 -5.50 5.94 -23.61
N THR A 182 -6.53 5.61 -24.39
CA THR A 182 -6.66 6.02 -25.79
C THR A 182 -7.97 6.74 -25.97
N GLY A 183 -7.91 7.95 -26.52
CA GLY A 183 -9.08 8.78 -26.79
C GLY A 183 -9.91 8.25 -27.96
N LYS A 184 -11.11 8.78 -28.14
CA LYS A 184 -12.00 8.42 -29.26
C LYS A 184 -11.43 8.79 -30.62
N ASP A 185 -10.51 9.74 -30.67
CA ASP A 185 -9.77 10.16 -31.88
C ASP A 185 -8.56 9.26 -32.21
N GLY A 186 -8.37 8.20 -31.43
CA GLY A 186 -7.25 7.25 -31.59
C GLY A 186 -5.93 7.72 -30.97
N ARG A 187 -5.86 8.90 -30.36
CA ARG A 187 -4.65 9.38 -29.68
C ARG A 187 -4.50 8.72 -28.34
N SER A 188 -3.29 8.24 -28.06
CA SER A 188 -2.94 7.67 -26.75
C SER A 188 -2.34 8.74 -25.87
N VAL A 189 -2.75 8.72 -24.60
CA VAL A 189 -2.05 9.40 -23.48
C VAL A 189 -1.12 8.36 -22.87
N LEU A 190 0.15 8.67 -22.74
CA LEU A 190 1.16 7.79 -22.17
C LEU A 190 1.40 8.12 -20.68
N TYR A 191 1.96 7.18 -19.96
CA TYR A 191 2.36 7.39 -18.55
C TYR A 191 3.32 8.59 -18.42
N ARG A 192 4.23 8.78 -19.38
CA ARG A 192 5.12 9.94 -19.43
C ARG A 192 4.38 11.28 -19.48
N ASP A 193 3.29 11.35 -20.21
CA ASP A 193 2.50 12.58 -20.36
C ASP A 193 1.85 12.98 -19.03
N VAL A 194 1.60 12.01 -18.15
CA VAL A 194 0.97 12.21 -16.85
C VAL A 194 2.00 12.45 -15.75
N PHE A 195 3.11 11.69 -15.72
CA PHE A 195 3.96 11.62 -14.53
C PHE A 195 5.46 11.87 -14.74
N HIS A 196 5.97 11.95 -15.98
CA HIS A 196 7.42 12.11 -16.16
C HIS A 196 7.94 13.40 -15.50
N GLN A 197 7.30 14.54 -15.77
CA GLN A 197 7.71 15.82 -15.18
C GLN A 197 7.53 15.81 -13.65
N ASN A 198 6.50 15.13 -13.14
CA ASN A 198 6.32 14.95 -11.70
C ASN A 198 7.49 14.18 -11.08
N GLU A 199 7.99 13.11 -11.73
CA GLU A 199 9.16 12.37 -11.26
C GLU A 199 10.42 13.24 -11.24
N VAL A 200 10.64 14.06 -12.26
CA VAL A 200 11.77 15.00 -12.31
C VAL A 200 11.71 15.99 -11.13
N GLU A 201 10.60 16.68 -10.98
CA GLU A 201 10.45 17.73 -9.95
C GLU A 201 10.42 17.15 -8.53
N GLN A 202 9.73 16.05 -8.30
CA GLN A 202 9.68 15.44 -6.97
C GLN A 202 11.02 14.80 -6.58
N SER A 203 11.77 14.21 -7.51
CA SER A 203 13.13 13.75 -7.22
C SER A 203 14.04 14.90 -6.85
N THR A 204 13.99 16.00 -7.61
CA THR A 204 14.74 17.22 -7.34
C THR A 204 14.38 17.79 -5.95
N TYR A 205 13.09 17.89 -5.65
CA TYR A 205 12.63 18.33 -4.32
C TYR A 205 13.12 17.41 -3.21
N ASN A 206 12.92 16.09 -3.37
CA ASN A 206 13.25 15.09 -2.35
C ASN A 206 14.74 15.05 -2.02
N PHE A 207 15.61 15.21 -3.01
CA PHE A 207 17.06 15.06 -2.81
C PHE A 207 17.79 16.40 -2.60
N GLU A 208 17.26 17.51 -3.14
CA GLU A 208 18.03 18.76 -3.21
C GLU A 208 17.38 19.91 -2.44
N TYR A 209 16.06 20.10 -2.55
CA TYR A 209 15.42 21.36 -2.11
C TYR A 209 14.53 21.24 -0.87
N ALA A 210 14.08 20.04 -0.49
CA ALA A 210 13.24 19.90 0.70
C ALA A 210 13.95 20.47 1.93
N SER A 211 13.29 21.41 2.62
CA SER A 211 13.85 22.09 3.80
C SER A 211 13.99 21.13 4.98
N THR A 212 15.21 20.76 5.32
CA THR A 212 15.46 19.86 6.47
C THR A 212 15.03 20.47 7.79
N THR A 213 15.20 21.78 7.97
CA THR A 213 14.73 22.50 9.18
C THR A 213 13.22 22.37 9.36
N MET A 214 12.46 22.59 8.27
CA MET A 214 11.01 22.42 8.27
C MET A 214 10.62 20.97 8.55
N LEU A 215 11.29 20.01 7.90
CA LEU A 215 10.99 18.59 8.08
C LEU A 215 11.24 18.09 9.52
N PHE A 216 12.33 18.52 10.17
CA PHE A 216 12.59 18.19 11.57
C PHE A 216 11.51 18.77 12.50
N ALA A 217 11.10 20.02 12.28
CA ALA A 217 10.01 20.63 13.05
C ALA A 217 8.68 19.87 12.85
N HIS A 218 8.29 19.61 11.60
CA HIS A 218 7.05 18.88 11.28
C HIS A 218 7.05 17.47 11.86
N PHE A 219 8.17 16.75 11.82
CA PHE A 219 8.24 15.43 12.44
C PHE A 219 7.89 15.48 13.93
N ASN A 220 8.51 16.41 14.67
CA ASN A 220 8.27 16.56 16.10
C ASN A 220 6.83 17.00 16.40
N ASP A 221 6.28 17.91 15.59
CA ASP A 221 4.89 18.37 15.75
C ASP A 221 3.89 17.24 15.50
N TYR A 222 4.08 16.44 14.44
CA TYR A 222 3.20 15.31 14.14
C TYR A 222 3.31 14.20 15.19
N GLU A 223 4.51 13.92 15.70
CA GLU A 223 4.70 12.95 16.78
C GLU A 223 3.98 13.42 18.07
N ALA A 224 4.14 14.67 18.45
CA ALA A 224 3.49 15.25 19.61
C ALA A 224 1.96 15.23 19.47
N GLU A 225 1.45 15.58 18.29
CA GLU A 225 0.01 15.55 18.03
C GLU A 225 -0.55 14.12 18.04
N ALA A 226 0.15 13.15 17.44
CA ALA A 226 -0.26 11.74 17.50
C ALA A 226 -0.36 11.26 18.97
N ALA A 227 0.67 11.55 19.79
CA ALA A 227 0.67 11.18 21.19
C ALA A 227 -0.49 11.80 21.97
N ARG A 228 -0.76 13.09 21.76
CA ARG A 228 -1.88 13.81 22.39
C ARG A 228 -3.24 13.21 22.01
N LEU A 229 -3.43 12.86 20.73
CA LEU A 229 -4.68 12.29 20.22
C LEU A 229 -4.95 10.86 20.74
N ILE A 230 -3.90 10.11 21.02
CA ILE A 230 -4.01 8.79 21.65
C ILE A 230 -4.55 8.91 23.08
N GLU A 231 -4.14 9.94 23.83
CA GLU A 231 -4.64 10.18 25.20
C GLU A 231 -6.14 10.53 25.24
N VAL A 232 -6.67 11.14 24.18
CA VAL A 232 -8.11 11.45 24.04
C VAL A 232 -8.88 10.41 23.21
N PRO A 233 -8.48 9.18 23.20
CA PRO A 233 -8.70 8.00 22.36
C PRO A 233 -9.28 8.28 20.96
N LEU A 234 -8.64 9.17 20.21
CA LEU A 234 -8.95 9.47 18.80
C LEU A 234 -7.97 8.74 17.87
N ALA A 235 -8.11 7.43 17.78
CA ALA A 235 -7.18 6.55 17.05
C ALA A 235 -7.02 6.92 15.56
N LEU A 236 -8.10 7.31 14.86
CA LEU A 236 -8.02 7.63 13.44
C LEU A 236 -7.22 8.91 13.16
N PRO A 237 -7.51 10.06 13.80
CA PRO A 237 -6.67 11.25 13.65
C PRO A 237 -5.23 11.05 14.15
N ALA A 238 -5.02 10.24 15.20
CA ALA A 238 -3.69 9.89 15.67
C ALA A 238 -2.90 9.09 14.63
N TYR A 239 -3.58 8.20 13.90
CA TYR A 239 -2.98 7.46 12.80
C TYR A 239 -2.55 8.38 11.66
N GLU A 240 -3.39 9.35 11.27
CA GLU A 240 -3.02 10.34 10.25
C GLU A 240 -1.77 11.14 10.65
N ALA A 241 -1.69 11.60 11.90
CA ALA A 241 -0.50 12.29 12.41
C ALA A 241 0.74 11.36 12.38
N THR A 242 0.58 10.07 12.71
CA THR A 242 1.64 9.07 12.64
C THR A 242 2.14 8.88 11.21
N LEU A 243 1.24 8.81 10.23
CA LEU A 243 1.61 8.68 8.82
C LEU A 243 2.32 9.94 8.29
N LYS A 244 1.90 11.13 8.72
CA LYS A 244 2.59 12.39 8.40
C LYS A 244 4.02 12.39 8.96
N ALA A 245 4.20 11.93 10.20
CA ALA A 245 5.53 11.75 10.78
C ALA A 245 6.37 10.74 9.97
N ALA A 246 5.78 9.62 9.56
CA ALA A 246 6.45 8.59 8.77
C ALA A 246 6.88 9.12 7.38
N HIS A 247 6.02 9.86 6.69
CA HIS A 247 6.37 10.48 5.41
C HIS A 247 7.48 11.54 5.59
N THR A 248 7.37 12.37 6.63
CA THR A 248 8.40 13.37 6.95
C THR A 248 9.76 12.72 7.22
N PHE A 249 9.78 11.59 7.94
CA PHE A 249 11.00 10.79 8.13
C PHE A 249 11.56 10.28 6.80
N ASN A 250 10.71 9.76 5.90
CA ASN A 250 11.15 9.31 4.56
C ASN A 250 11.77 10.45 3.75
N MET A 251 11.26 11.67 3.89
CA MET A 251 11.82 12.86 3.27
C MET A 251 13.18 13.23 3.86
N LEU A 252 13.34 13.20 5.18
CA LEU A 252 14.63 13.44 5.86
C LEU A 252 15.67 12.39 5.46
N ASP A 253 15.27 11.14 5.34
CA ASP A 253 16.13 10.03 4.90
C ASP A 253 16.56 10.22 3.43
N ALA A 254 15.65 10.63 2.54
CA ALA A 254 15.96 10.95 1.15
C ALA A 254 16.92 12.15 1.03
N ARG A 255 16.73 13.20 1.84
CA ARG A 255 17.63 14.36 1.92
C ARG A 255 19.02 14.02 2.47
N GLY A 256 19.25 12.81 2.99
CA GLY A 256 20.49 12.46 3.69
C GLY A 256 20.72 13.27 4.97
N ALA A 257 19.64 13.79 5.58
CA ALA A 257 19.69 14.67 6.75
C ALA A 257 19.86 13.90 8.07
N ILE A 258 19.72 12.57 8.05
CA ILE A 258 19.82 11.69 9.22
C ILE A 258 20.85 10.60 8.98
N SER A 259 21.66 10.30 10.01
CA SER A 259 22.62 9.22 9.99
C SER A 259 21.94 7.84 10.09
N VAL A 260 22.71 6.77 9.82
CA VAL A 260 22.21 5.38 9.98
C VAL A 260 21.72 5.10 11.39
N THR A 261 22.42 5.62 12.41
CA THR A 261 22.02 5.43 13.82
C THR A 261 20.72 6.20 14.15
N GLU A 262 20.64 7.46 13.70
CA GLU A 262 19.42 8.26 13.87
C GLU A 262 18.23 7.63 13.15
N ARG A 263 18.45 7.06 11.96
CA ARG A 263 17.42 6.36 11.20
C ARG A 263 16.74 5.27 12.03
N ALA A 264 17.50 4.46 12.74
CA ALA A 264 16.96 3.42 13.63
C ALA A 264 16.11 4.02 14.76
N ALA A 265 16.55 5.15 15.34
CA ALA A 265 15.80 5.86 16.36
C ALA A 265 14.46 6.42 15.86
N TYR A 266 14.44 7.04 14.67
CA TYR A 266 13.20 7.53 14.03
C TYR A 266 12.22 6.39 13.74
N ILE A 267 12.71 5.28 13.19
CA ILE A 267 11.87 4.08 12.96
C ILE A 267 11.24 3.60 14.29
N GLY A 268 12.02 3.57 15.37
CA GLY A 268 11.53 3.20 16.69
C GLY A 268 10.43 4.15 17.21
N ARG A 269 10.60 5.47 17.03
CA ARG A 269 9.60 6.49 17.41
C ARG A 269 8.28 6.26 16.67
N ILE A 270 8.33 6.10 15.34
CA ILE A 270 7.14 5.88 14.50
C ILE A 270 6.47 4.54 14.87
N ARG A 271 7.27 3.48 15.10
CA ARG A 271 6.74 2.17 15.53
C ARG A 271 5.98 2.26 16.85
N ASN A 272 6.49 3.02 17.81
CA ASN A 272 5.82 3.22 19.07
C ASN A 272 4.48 3.94 18.91
N LEU A 273 4.40 4.96 18.05
CA LEU A 273 3.14 5.62 17.71
C LEU A 273 2.18 4.64 17.04
N SER A 274 2.64 3.88 16.05
CA SER A 274 1.83 2.88 15.35
C SER A 274 1.24 1.84 16.30
N ARG A 275 2.03 1.38 17.28
CA ARG A 275 1.57 0.45 18.31
C ARG A 275 0.49 1.07 19.21
N SER A 276 0.70 2.30 19.66
CA SER A 276 -0.27 2.99 20.50
C SER A 276 -1.57 3.28 19.77
N VAL A 277 -1.49 3.66 18.50
CA VAL A 277 -2.66 3.84 17.61
C VAL A 277 -3.40 2.52 17.41
N ALA A 278 -2.68 1.44 17.14
CA ALA A 278 -3.27 0.10 16.96
C ALA A 278 -4.05 -0.33 18.20
N GLN A 279 -3.47 -0.16 19.39
CA GLN A 279 -4.15 -0.47 20.66
C GLN A 279 -5.38 0.41 20.87
N ALA A 280 -5.26 1.73 20.69
CA ALA A 280 -6.38 2.65 20.83
C ALA A 280 -7.53 2.33 19.83
N TYR A 281 -7.20 1.93 18.62
CA TYR A 281 -8.18 1.48 17.62
C TYR A 281 -8.86 0.19 18.08
N TYR A 282 -8.10 -0.83 18.51
CA TYR A 282 -8.66 -2.08 19.03
C TYR A 282 -9.64 -1.81 20.19
N ASP A 283 -9.21 -1.03 21.20
CA ASP A 283 -10.02 -0.70 22.35
C ASP A 283 -11.32 0.02 21.97
N SER A 284 -11.26 0.89 20.95
CA SER A 284 -12.43 1.60 20.44
C SER A 284 -13.43 0.64 19.77
N ARG A 285 -12.93 -0.34 19.01
CA ARG A 285 -13.77 -1.36 18.37
C ARG A 285 -14.39 -2.31 19.39
N GLU A 286 -13.62 -2.71 20.39
CA GLU A 286 -14.09 -3.53 21.50
C GLU A 286 -15.21 -2.85 22.30
N LYS A 287 -15.05 -1.56 22.61
CA LYS A 287 -16.11 -0.75 23.27
C LYS A 287 -17.40 -0.67 22.47
N LEU A 288 -17.32 -0.74 21.13
CA LEU A 288 -18.47 -0.80 20.23
C LEU A 288 -19.04 -2.22 20.09
N GLY A 289 -18.41 -3.23 20.73
CA GLY A 289 -18.82 -4.63 20.63
C GLY A 289 -18.50 -5.27 19.28
N PHE A 290 -17.49 -4.78 18.57
CA PHE A 290 -17.10 -5.27 17.24
C PHE A 290 -18.30 -5.36 16.28
N PRO A 291 -18.88 -4.25 15.83
CA PRO A 291 -20.18 -4.22 15.13
C PRO A 291 -20.29 -5.13 13.91
N MET A 292 -19.18 -5.38 13.20
CA MET A 292 -19.20 -6.25 12.02
C MET A 292 -19.28 -7.75 12.36
N LEU A 293 -19.01 -8.16 13.60
CA LEU A 293 -19.30 -9.54 14.04
C LEU A 293 -20.80 -9.75 14.26
N ALA A 294 -21.49 -8.76 14.82
CA ALA A 294 -22.93 -8.84 15.11
C ALA A 294 -23.76 -8.97 13.82
N SER A 295 -23.39 -8.24 12.76
CA SER A 295 -24.10 -8.27 11.49
C SER A 295 -24.03 -9.62 10.77
N GLN A 296 -22.99 -10.41 10.98
CA GLN A 296 -22.88 -11.76 10.41
C GLN A 296 -23.78 -12.78 11.12
N THR A 297 -23.98 -12.61 12.43
CA THR A 297 -24.82 -13.50 13.22
C THR A 297 -26.31 -13.29 12.89
N GLU A 298 -26.71 -12.09 12.49
CA GLU A 298 -28.08 -11.77 12.06
C GLU A 298 -28.37 -12.24 10.62
N ALA A 299 -27.38 -12.16 9.72
CA ALA A 299 -27.52 -12.64 8.34
C ALA A 299 -27.52 -14.18 8.22
N ALA A 300 -27.04 -14.89 9.24
CA ALA A 300 -27.03 -16.36 9.30
C ALA A 300 -28.26 -16.96 10.00
N ARG A 301 -29.20 -16.15 10.48
CA ARG A 301 -30.51 -16.52 11.03
C ARG A 301 -31.61 -16.24 10.04
#